data_06bfc4aa0de32a483b8ce2c76a572009
#
_entry.id   06bfc4aa0de32a483b8ce2c76a572009
#
_cell.length_a   1.000
_cell.length_b   1.000
_cell.length_c   1.000
_cell.angle_alpha   90.00
_cell.angle_beta   90.00
_cell.angle_gamma   90.00
#
_symmetry.space_group_name_H-M   'P 1'
#
loop_
_entity.id
_entity.type
_entity.pdbx_description
1 polymer ?
#
loop_
_entity_poly.entity_id
_entity_poly.type
_entity_poly.pdbx_seq_one_letter_code
_entity_poly.pdbx_strand_id
1 'polypeptide(L)'
;MSREKYRSRISIIVDVLKAIGEEGKDQKLTHILSKANIPYSRLTSLLEELEKLEFIKSVENENKRVYVLTQKGRKYIAEYEKFKRFSEAFGLRI
;
A
#
# COMPACT_ATOMS: atom_id res chain seq x y z
N MET A 1 -10.64 19.40 -11.95
CA MET A 1 -10.94 18.69 -11.91
C MET A 1 -10.63 17.58 -11.44
N SER A 2 -10.98 16.82 -11.54
CA SER A 2 -10.77 15.69 -10.81
C SER A 2 -9.76 14.77 -11.33
N ARG A 3 -8.89 15.28 -12.10
CA ARG A 3 -7.95 14.47 -12.58
C ARG A 3 -7.06 14.05 -11.53
N GLU A 4 -6.87 14.76 -10.50
CA GLU A 4 -6.04 14.34 -9.47
C GLU A 4 -6.60 13.17 -8.71
N LYS A 5 -7.82 12.79 -8.98
CA LYS A 5 -8.36 11.62 -8.34
C LYS A 5 -7.95 10.34 -9.03
N TYR A 6 -7.44 10.47 -10.23
CA TYR A 6 -6.98 9.29 -10.94
C TYR A 6 -5.63 8.87 -10.42
N ARG A 7 -5.51 7.64 -10.03
CA ARG A 7 -4.24 7.11 -9.54
C ARG A 7 -3.89 5.85 -10.31
N SER A 8 -2.60 5.67 -10.61
CA SER A 8 -2.17 4.47 -11.28
C SER A 8 -2.29 3.29 -10.32
N ARG A 9 -2.30 2.09 -10.86
CA ARG A 9 -2.36 0.90 -10.04
C ARG A 9 -1.17 0.85 -9.07
N ILE A 10 0.02 1.20 -9.57
CA ILE A 10 1.22 1.18 -8.73
C ILE A 10 1.09 2.19 -7.59
N SER A 11 0.57 3.35 -7.88
CA SER A 11 0.41 4.38 -6.87
C SER A 11 -0.55 3.91 -5.78
N ILE A 12 -1.62 3.25 -6.15
CA ILE A 12 -2.57 2.71 -5.19
C ILE A 12 -1.92 1.63 -4.33
N ILE A 13 -1.14 0.75 -4.95
CA ILE A 13 -0.45 -0.30 -4.22
C ILE A 13 0.49 0.31 -3.18
N VAL A 14 1.24 1.33 -3.57
CA VAL A 14 2.16 1.96 -2.65
C VAL A 14 1.41 2.62 -1.50
N ASP A 15 0.27 3.27 -1.80
CA ASP A 15 -0.54 3.88 -0.74
C ASP A 15 -1.00 2.83 0.27
N VAL A 16 -1.42 1.66 -0.23
CA VAL A 16 -1.86 0.58 0.64
C VAL A 16 -0.69 0.07 1.50
N LEU A 17 0.45 -0.13 0.86
CA LEU A 17 1.62 -0.61 1.59
C LEU A 17 2.07 0.38 2.67
N LYS A 18 2.01 1.67 2.35
CA LYS A 18 2.37 2.69 3.32
C LYS A 18 1.40 2.69 4.50
N ALA A 19 0.11 2.51 4.22
CA ALA A 19 -0.87 2.47 5.29
C ALA A 19 -0.61 1.29 6.22
N ILE A 20 -0.20 0.15 5.66
CA ILE A 20 0.07 -1.02 6.46
C ILE A 20 1.32 -0.82 7.33
N GLY A 21 2.32 -0.16 6.78
CA GLY A 21 3.58 0.03 7.51
C GLY A 21 3.61 1.27 8.37
N GLU A 22 2.51 2.00 8.42
CA GLU A 22 2.47 3.24 9.16
C GLU A 22 2.78 3.03 10.62
N GLU A 23 3.67 3.84 11.16
CA GLU A 23 4.04 3.79 12.56
C GLU A 23 4.64 2.45 12.98
N GLY A 24 4.99 1.61 12.01
CA GLY A 24 5.60 0.35 12.33
C GLY A 24 4.74 -0.59 13.14
N LYS A 25 3.43 -0.42 13.08
CA LYS A 25 2.51 -1.26 13.83
C LYS A 25 1.64 -2.09 12.90
N ASP A 26 1.14 -3.19 13.45
CA ASP A 26 0.21 -4.02 12.72
C ASP A 26 -1.06 -3.21 12.48
N GLN A 27 -1.64 -3.35 11.32
CA GLN A 27 -2.79 -2.55 10.96
C GLN A 27 -4.02 -3.41 10.69
N LYS A 28 -5.16 -2.93 11.15
CA LYS A 28 -6.43 -3.57 10.89
C LYS A 28 -6.95 -3.14 9.54
N LEU A 29 -7.80 -3.98 8.97
CA LEU A 29 -8.38 -3.69 7.68
C LEU A 29 -9.08 -2.33 7.63
N THR A 30 -9.79 -1.98 8.70
CA THR A 30 -10.51 -0.70 8.71
C THR A 30 -9.57 0.50 8.60
N HIS A 31 -8.40 0.40 9.22
CA HIS A 31 -7.43 1.47 9.13
C HIS A 31 -6.89 1.60 7.70
N ILE A 32 -6.57 0.45 7.10
CA ILE A 32 -6.05 0.43 5.75
C ILE A 32 -7.09 0.98 4.78
N LEU A 33 -8.35 0.58 4.97
CA LEU A 33 -9.42 1.03 4.10
C LEU A 33 -9.57 2.55 4.14
N SER A 34 -9.50 3.11 5.35
CA SER A 34 -9.68 4.55 5.47
C SER A 34 -8.54 5.33 4.83
N LYS A 35 -7.34 4.75 4.79
CA LYS A 35 -6.20 5.42 4.19
C LYS A 35 -6.11 5.21 2.69
N ALA A 36 -6.50 4.03 2.22
CA ALA A 36 -6.35 3.69 0.80
C ALA A 36 -7.33 4.40 -0.11
N ASN A 37 -8.50 4.71 0.42
CA ASN A 37 -9.51 5.44 -0.33
C ASN A 37 -9.91 4.73 -1.62
N ILE A 38 -10.18 3.43 -1.52
CA ILE A 38 -10.70 2.64 -2.62
C ILE A 38 -11.82 1.78 -2.07
N PRO A 39 -12.67 1.24 -2.95
CA PRO A 39 -13.78 0.41 -2.48
C PRO A 39 -13.30 -0.82 -1.72
N TYR A 40 -14.11 -1.25 -0.77
CA TYR A 40 -13.76 -2.38 0.08
C TYR A 40 -13.42 -3.64 -0.73
N SER A 41 -14.25 -3.96 -1.73
CA SER A 41 -14.01 -5.18 -2.51
C SER A 41 -12.70 -5.09 -3.28
N ARG A 42 -12.34 -3.91 -3.73
CA ARG A 42 -11.09 -3.73 -4.44
C ARG A 42 -9.91 -3.87 -3.48
N LEU A 43 -10.06 -3.35 -2.27
CA LEU A 43 -8.99 -3.44 -1.28
C LEU A 43 -8.74 -4.89 -0.89
N THR A 44 -9.81 -5.67 -0.66
CA THR A 44 -9.61 -7.06 -0.26
C THR A 44 -8.93 -7.87 -1.35
N SER A 45 -9.31 -7.64 -2.62
CA SER A 45 -8.64 -8.32 -3.72
C SER A 45 -7.16 -7.94 -3.78
N LEU A 46 -6.88 -6.66 -3.58
CA LEU A 46 -5.52 -6.18 -3.63
C LEU A 46 -4.68 -6.76 -2.50
N LEU A 47 -5.27 -6.84 -1.31
CA LEU A 47 -4.55 -7.40 -0.17
C LEU A 47 -4.19 -8.86 -0.41
N GLU A 48 -5.10 -9.62 -1.02
CA GLU A 48 -4.81 -11.01 -1.35
C GLU A 48 -3.64 -11.11 -2.31
N GLU A 49 -3.64 -10.24 -3.31
CA GLU A 49 -2.58 -10.23 -4.28
C GLU A 49 -1.24 -9.87 -3.65
N LEU A 50 -1.24 -8.84 -2.80
CA LEU A 50 -0.02 -8.40 -2.15
C LEU A 50 0.52 -9.46 -1.20
N GLU A 51 -0.38 -10.22 -0.59
CA GLU A 51 0.01 -11.28 0.29
C GLU A 51 0.69 -12.41 -0.50
N LYS A 52 0.14 -12.73 -1.68
CA LYS A 52 0.74 -13.74 -2.54
C LYS A 52 2.13 -13.32 -3.01
N LEU A 53 2.30 -12.04 -3.24
CA LEU A 53 3.59 -11.51 -3.65
C LEU A 53 4.55 -11.33 -2.48
N GLU A 54 4.06 -11.58 -1.27
CA GLU A 54 4.85 -11.51 -0.05
C GLU A 54 5.32 -10.10 0.32
N PHE A 55 4.58 -9.11 -0.15
CA PHE A 55 4.84 -7.75 0.29
C PHE A 55 4.25 -7.49 1.67
N ILE A 56 3.24 -8.27 2.03
CA ILE A 56 2.60 -8.17 3.33
C ILE A 56 2.26 -9.57 3.80
N LYS A 57 1.93 -9.69 5.07
CA LYS A 57 1.38 -10.93 5.58
C LYS A 57 0.31 -10.60 6.59
N SER A 58 -0.63 -11.51 6.78
CA SER A 58 -1.68 -11.33 7.73
C SER A 58 -1.40 -12.19 8.95
N VAL A 59 -1.77 -11.68 10.11
CA VAL A 59 -1.54 -12.35 11.37
C VAL A 59 -2.80 -12.25 12.17
N GLU A 60 -3.14 -13.31 12.92
CA GLU A 60 -4.29 -13.25 13.80
C GLU A 60 -3.82 -12.84 15.17
N ASN A 61 -4.49 -11.85 15.72
CA ASN A 61 -4.13 -11.34 17.02
C ASN A 61 -5.42 -11.11 17.80
N GLU A 62 -5.66 -11.91 18.82
CA GLU A 62 -6.86 -11.80 19.64
C GLU A 62 -8.13 -11.81 18.80
N ASN A 63 -8.22 -12.79 17.93
CA ASN A 63 -9.38 -12.98 17.06
C ASN A 63 -9.58 -11.88 16.03
N LYS A 64 -8.55 -11.09 15.81
CA LYS A 64 -8.60 -10.05 14.78
C LYS A 64 -7.51 -10.30 13.78
N ARG A 65 -7.81 -9.99 12.53
CA ARG A 65 -6.80 -10.11 11.50
C ARG A 65 -6.13 -8.77 11.31
N VAL A 66 -4.81 -8.75 11.40
CA VAL A 66 -4.04 -7.54 11.17
C VAL A 66 -3.02 -7.82 10.09
N TYR A 67 -2.54 -6.78 9.45
CA TYR A 67 -1.59 -6.89 8.34
C TYR A 67 -0.26 -6.27 8.73
N VAL A 68 0.81 -6.90 8.27
CA VAL A 68 2.16 -6.49 8.59
C VAL A 68 2.94 -6.34 7.30
N LEU A 69 3.70 -5.27 7.19
CA LEU A 69 4.53 -5.04 6.03
C LEU A 69 5.78 -5.89 6.15
N THR A 70 6.12 -6.65 5.11
CA THR A 70 7.33 -7.45 5.11
C THR A 70 8.51 -6.58 4.70
N GLN A 71 9.70 -7.13 4.83
CA GLN A 71 10.88 -6.43 4.40
C GLN A 71 10.85 -6.20 2.90
N LYS A 72 10.32 -7.17 2.16
CA LYS A 72 10.16 -7.03 0.72
C LYS A 72 9.23 -5.88 0.39
N GLY A 73 8.14 -5.73 1.17
CA GLY A 73 7.22 -4.63 0.97
C GLY A 73 7.88 -3.28 1.26
N ARG A 74 8.70 -3.22 2.33
CA ARG A 74 9.39 -1.99 2.66
C ARG A 74 10.36 -1.61 1.55
N LYS A 75 11.03 -2.59 0.99
CA LYS A 75 11.97 -2.33 -0.09
C LYS A 75 11.23 -1.81 -1.32
N TYR A 76 10.06 -2.37 -1.60
CA TYR A 76 9.29 -1.92 -2.74
C TYR A 76 8.93 -0.44 -2.60
N ILE A 77 8.49 -0.04 -1.41
CA ILE A 77 8.16 1.37 -1.17
C ILE A 77 9.39 2.25 -1.38
N ALA A 78 10.53 1.82 -0.86
CA ALA A 78 11.75 2.62 -0.95
C ALA A 78 12.17 2.80 -2.40
N GLU A 79 12.11 1.72 -3.20
CA GLU A 79 12.50 1.81 -4.59
C GLU A 79 11.52 2.66 -5.39
N TYR A 80 10.23 2.58 -5.06
CA TYR A 80 9.25 3.40 -5.71
C TYR A 80 9.52 4.89 -5.44
N GLU A 81 9.84 5.24 -4.20
CA GLU A 81 10.10 6.63 -3.86
C GLU A 81 11.33 7.15 -4.58
N LYS A 82 12.34 6.31 -4.74
CA LYS A 82 13.54 6.70 -5.46
C LYS A 82 13.21 6.96 -6.93
N PHE A 83 12.46 6.06 -7.53
CA PHE A 83 12.08 6.21 -8.93
C PHE A 83 11.21 7.46 -9.12
N LYS A 84 10.33 7.72 -8.19
CA LYS A 84 9.46 8.88 -8.28
C LYS A 84 10.28 10.16 -8.26
N ARG A 85 11.25 10.25 -7.34
CA ARG A 85 12.10 11.43 -7.28
C ARG A 85 12.93 11.57 -8.55
N PHE A 86 13.41 10.46 -9.07
CA PHE A 86 14.18 10.46 -10.30
C PHE A 86 13.33 10.99 -11.45
N SER A 87 12.12 10.47 -11.60
CA SER A 87 11.24 10.92 -12.67
C SER A 87 10.90 12.39 -12.55
N GLU A 88 10.61 12.83 -11.35
CA GLU A 88 10.22 14.22 -11.14
C GLU A 88 11.36 15.18 -11.41
N ALA A 89 12.59 14.75 -11.17
CA ALA A 89 13.75 15.57 -11.46
C ALA A 89 13.88 15.81 -12.96
N PHE A 90 13.28 14.92 -13.76
CA PHE A 90 13.28 15.08 -15.20
C PHE A 90 12.00 15.72 -15.70
N GLY A 91 11.13 16.16 -14.79
CA GLY A 91 9.90 16.81 -15.16
C GLY A 91 8.73 15.87 -15.38
N LEU A 92 8.86 14.60 -15.02
CA LEU A 92 7.82 13.62 -15.23
C LEU A 92 7.17 13.25 -13.92
N ARG A 93 5.83 13.25 -13.90
CA ARG A 93 5.12 12.86 -12.71
C ARG A 93 4.59 11.46 -12.87
N ILE A 94 4.64 10.70 -11.80
CA ILE A 94 4.14 9.33 -11.84
C ILE A 94 3.16 9.10 -10.68
#